data_c17aeb1ea9174f07fa96e7c692448be2
#
_entry.id   c17aeb1ea9174f07fa96e7c692448be2
#
_cell.length_a   1.000
_cell.length_b   1.000
_cell.length_c   1.000
_cell.angle_alpha   90.00
_cell.angle_beta   90.00
_cell.angle_gamma   90.00
#
_symmetry.space_group_name_H-M   'P 1'
#
loop_
_entity.id
_entity.type
_entity.pdbx_description
1 polymer ?
#
loop_
_entity_poly.entity_id
_entity_poly.type
_entity_poly.pdbx_seq_one_letter_code
_entity_poly.pdbx_strand_id
1 'polypeptide(L)'
;MYENLPFWFELFTRLNFEVVLSPESSRKLYLKGQRTIPSDTVCYPAKLLHGHVMSLAEQGVDAIFYPCMPYNFNEGVSDNNYNCPVVAYYPELLAANVPALKQVRYLYPYFGLHRPRDFERKAGEWFFNEFQIPKRETAAAAKAAYAAYEAYKDDLRQTAQTYIAQARAEDRPILVVAGRPYHMDPEINHGINDLITSFGFTLITEDAVAWLEDKAPRHVLNQWTYHARMYNAARYVCTQPDMDLIQLVSFGCGIDAITGDEMRSILEDGGKLYTQLKIDDISNLGAVKIRIRSLIAAIDARKANS
;
A
#
# COMPACT_ATOMS: atom_id res chain seq x y z
N MET A 1 -0.02 2.79 -7.09
CA MET A 1 0.50 4.18 -7.17
C MET A 1 0.43 4.92 -5.83
N TYR A 2 -0.41 4.51 -4.87
CA TYR A 2 -0.66 5.23 -3.62
C TYR A 2 0.65 5.58 -2.87
N GLU A 3 1.42 4.59 -2.44
CA GLU A 3 2.70 4.78 -1.75
C GLU A 3 3.79 5.37 -2.65
N ASN A 4 3.77 5.04 -3.94
CA ASN A 4 4.82 5.42 -4.88
C ASN A 4 4.61 6.84 -5.47
N LEU A 5 3.59 7.58 -4.98
CA LEU A 5 3.31 8.93 -5.47
C LEU A 5 4.50 9.89 -5.35
N PRO A 6 5.26 9.93 -4.24
CA PRO A 6 6.42 10.82 -4.13
C PRO A 6 7.45 10.61 -5.23
N PHE A 7 7.69 9.35 -5.61
CA PHE A 7 8.59 9.01 -6.72
C PHE A 7 8.08 9.54 -8.06
N TRP A 8 6.82 9.23 -8.40
CA TRP A 8 6.25 9.62 -9.69
C TRP A 8 6.05 11.12 -9.81
N PHE A 9 5.63 11.78 -8.72
CA PHE A 9 5.44 13.22 -8.66
C PHE A 9 6.75 13.95 -8.94
N GLU A 10 7.83 13.59 -8.24
CA GLU A 10 9.15 14.18 -8.45
C GLU A 10 9.68 13.91 -9.87
N LEU A 11 9.53 12.68 -10.39
CA LEU A 11 9.95 12.33 -11.74
C LEU A 11 9.30 13.23 -12.80
N PHE A 12 7.98 13.34 -12.77
CA PHE A 12 7.24 14.10 -13.76
C PHE A 12 7.47 15.61 -13.63
N THR A 13 7.49 16.13 -12.42
CA THR A 13 7.76 17.56 -12.17
C THR A 13 9.15 17.95 -12.66
N ARG A 14 10.18 17.11 -12.45
CA ARG A 14 11.53 17.33 -12.97
C ARG A 14 11.61 17.29 -14.50
N LEU A 15 10.70 16.58 -15.13
CA LEU A 15 10.57 16.56 -16.60
C LEU A 15 9.62 17.63 -17.15
N ASN A 16 9.26 18.64 -16.34
CA ASN A 16 8.40 19.76 -16.66
C ASN A 16 6.95 19.38 -17.03
N PHE A 17 6.43 18.28 -16.48
CA PHE A 17 5.01 17.98 -16.55
C PHE A 17 4.28 18.63 -15.37
N GLU A 18 3.07 19.13 -15.63
CA GLU A 18 2.10 19.45 -14.60
C GLU A 18 1.43 18.15 -14.15
N VAL A 19 1.49 17.84 -12.85
CA VAL A 19 0.93 16.61 -12.30
C VAL A 19 -0.46 16.88 -11.70
N VAL A 20 -1.48 16.31 -12.32
CA VAL A 20 -2.86 16.37 -11.85
C VAL A 20 -3.22 15.04 -11.18
N LEU A 21 -3.71 15.10 -9.95
CA LEU A 21 -4.15 13.92 -9.22
C LEU A 21 -5.66 13.72 -9.42
N SER A 22 -6.08 12.45 -9.41
CA SER A 22 -7.50 12.13 -9.32
C SER A 22 -8.06 12.58 -7.97
N PRO A 23 -9.39 12.83 -7.85
CA PRO A 23 -10.00 13.15 -6.56
C PRO A 23 -9.76 12.07 -5.52
N GLU A 24 -9.95 12.40 -4.24
CA GLU A 24 -9.96 11.43 -3.16
C GLU A 24 -10.98 10.32 -3.42
N SER A 25 -10.64 9.11 -2.97
CA SER A 25 -11.52 7.95 -3.08
C SER A 25 -12.83 8.21 -2.33
N SER A 26 -13.92 7.77 -2.93
CA SER A 26 -15.26 7.91 -2.34
C SER A 26 -16.23 6.93 -2.96
N ARG A 27 -17.33 6.64 -2.29
CA ARG A 27 -18.42 5.83 -2.85
C ARG A 27 -18.95 6.42 -4.17
N LYS A 28 -18.99 7.76 -4.29
CA LYS A 28 -19.39 8.44 -5.54
C LYS A 28 -18.42 8.11 -6.68
N LEU A 29 -17.13 8.11 -6.38
CA LEU A 29 -16.08 7.77 -7.35
C LEU A 29 -16.18 6.29 -7.79
N TYR A 30 -16.42 5.37 -6.85
CA TYR A 30 -16.68 3.97 -7.15
C TYR A 30 -17.85 3.80 -8.12
N LEU A 31 -19.00 4.42 -7.80
CA LEU A 31 -20.22 4.34 -8.63
C LEU A 31 -20.01 4.89 -10.04
N LYS A 32 -19.14 5.90 -10.20
CA LYS A 32 -18.77 6.44 -11.52
C LYS A 32 -18.13 5.36 -12.41
N GLY A 33 -17.22 4.55 -11.86
CA GLY A 33 -16.50 3.50 -12.59
C GLY A 33 -17.21 2.17 -12.65
N GLN A 34 -18.22 1.92 -11.82
CA GLN A 34 -18.80 0.60 -11.57
C GLN A 34 -19.19 -0.18 -12.83
N ARG A 35 -19.76 0.49 -13.82
CA ARG A 35 -20.24 -0.17 -15.07
C ARG A 35 -19.11 -0.69 -15.97
N THR A 36 -17.88 -0.30 -15.71
CA THR A 36 -16.71 -0.70 -16.51
C THR A 36 -15.90 -1.80 -15.81
N ILE A 37 -16.29 -2.22 -14.60
CA ILE A 37 -15.63 -3.27 -13.84
C ILE A 37 -15.97 -4.63 -14.46
N PRO A 38 -14.99 -5.41 -14.97
CA PRO A 38 -15.26 -6.63 -15.69
C PRO A 38 -15.56 -7.83 -14.79
N SER A 39 -15.22 -7.76 -13.49
CA SER A 39 -15.41 -8.86 -12.54
C SER A 39 -15.67 -8.35 -11.14
N ASP A 40 -16.69 -8.89 -10.48
CA ASP A 40 -17.00 -8.58 -9.08
C ASP A 40 -16.00 -9.20 -8.08
N THR A 41 -15.21 -10.16 -8.52
CA THR A 41 -14.23 -10.85 -7.64
C THR A 41 -12.92 -10.08 -7.45
N VAL A 42 -12.68 -9.01 -8.22
CA VAL A 42 -11.49 -8.18 -8.04
C VAL A 42 -11.60 -7.36 -6.74
N CYS A 43 -10.47 -7.13 -6.09
CA CYS A 43 -10.43 -6.39 -4.82
C CYS A 43 -10.97 -4.95 -4.95
N TYR A 44 -11.54 -4.41 -3.87
CA TYR A 44 -12.17 -3.10 -3.86
C TYR A 44 -11.25 -1.95 -4.33
N PRO A 45 -9.97 -1.88 -3.95
CA PRO A 45 -9.05 -0.88 -4.49
C PRO A 45 -8.94 -0.87 -6.01
N ALA A 46 -8.94 -2.05 -6.63
CA ALA A 46 -8.93 -2.16 -8.09
C ALA A 46 -10.24 -1.68 -8.72
N LYS A 47 -11.39 -1.95 -8.09
CA LYS A 47 -12.69 -1.43 -8.52
C LYS A 47 -12.72 0.11 -8.49
N LEU A 48 -12.14 0.75 -7.47
CA LEU A 48 -12.05 2.21 -7.36
C LEU A 48 -11.24 2.85 -8.50
N LEU A 49 -10.21 2.17 -9.01
CA LEU A 49 -9.39 2.68 -10.12
C LEU A 49 -10.20 3.04 -11.37
N HIS A 50 -11.29 2.33 -11.65
CA HIS A 50 -12.19 2.65 -12.76
C HIS A 50 -12.77 4.07 -12.62
N GLY A 51 -13.20 4.43 -11.41
CA GLY A 51 -13.70 5.78 -11.12
C GLY A 51 -12.61 6.84 -11.19
N HIS A 52 -11.41 6.53 -10.68
CA HIS A 52 -10.26 7.46 -10.73
C HIS A 52 -9.87 7.81 -12.16
N VAL A 53 -9.68 6.82 -13.04
CA VAL A 53 -9.30 7.10 -14.44
C VAL A 53 -10.39 7.80 -15.23
N MET A 54 -11.67 7.46 -14.98
CA MET A 54 -12.80 8.19 -15.58
C MET A 54 -12.86 9.64 -15.13
N SER A 55 -12.59 9.88 -13.84
CA SER A 55 -12.56 11.24 -13.31
C SER A 55 -11.45 12.10 -13.92
N LEU A 56 -10.26 11.53 -14.13
CA LEU A 56 -9.16 12.21 -14.79
C LEU A 56 -9.49 12.51 -16.28
N ALA A 57 -10.07 11.54 -16.98
CA ALA A 57 -10.49 11.74 -18.38
C ALA A 57 -11.51 12.89 -18.53
N GLU A 58 -12.44 13.03 -17.57
CA GLU A 58 -13.43 14.12 -17.55
C GLU A 58 -12.81 15.48 -17.17
N GLN A 59 -11.69 15.51 -16.47
CA GLN A 59 -10.98 16.76 -16.15
C GLN A 59 -10.26 17.37 -17.35
N GLY A 60 -10.19 16.65 -18.48
CA GLY A 60 -9.57 17.15 -19.70
C GLY A 60 -8.05 17.20 -19.65
N VAL A 61 -7.42 16.31 -18.90
CA VAL A 61 -5.96 16.17 -18.87
C VAL A 61 -5.42 15.70 -20.22
N ASP A 62 -4.22 16.15 -20.62
CA ASP A 62 -3.60 15.77 -21.88
C ASP A 62 -3.26 14.28 -21.95
N ALA A 63 -2.87 13.70 -20.82
CA ALA A 63 -2.55 12.29 -20.71
C ALA A 63 -2.86 11.74 -19.30
N ILE A 64 -3.17 10.46 -19.24
CA ILE A 64 -3.27 9.70 -17.98
C ILE A 64 -2.14 8.68 -17.96
N PHE A 65 -1.25 8.79 -16.96
CA PHE A 65 -0.15 7.86 -16.75
C PHE A 65 -0.49 6.87 -15.64
N TYR A 66 -0.52 5.58 -15.97
CA TYR A 66 -0.69 4.50 -15.00
C TYR A 66 0.14 3.28 -15.41
N PRO A 67 1.38 3.14 -14.92
CA PRO A 67 2.29 2.11 -15.40
C PRO A 67 1.89 0.71 -14.92
N CYS A 68 2.17 -0.30 -15.75
CA CYS A 68 2.22 -1.69 -15.33
C CYS A 68 3.47 -1.90 -14.48
N MET A 69 3.31 -2.30 -13.22
CA MET A 69 4.39 -2.41 -12.25
C MET A 69 4.55 -3.83 -11.70
N PRO A 70 5.22 -4.74 -12.44
CA PRO A 70 5.46 -6.10 -11.94
C PRO A 70 6.35 -6.14 -10.69
N TYR A 71 7.27 -5.17 -10.55
CA TYR A 71 8.22 -5.09 -9.44
C TYR A 71 8.15 -3.73 -8.75
N ASN A 72 8.08 -3.76 -7.43
CA ASN A 72 8.13 -2.57 -6.57
C ASN A 72 9.58 -2.27 -6.12
N PHE A 73 9.77 -1.29 -5.25
CA PHE A 73 11.06 -1.00 -4.63
C PHE A 73 11.62 -2.20 -3.87
N ASN A 74 12.94 -2.30 -3.85
CA ASN A 74 13.62 -3.30 -3.05
C ASN A 74 13.87 -2.77 -1.64
N GLU A 75 13.12 -3.28 -0.67
CA GLU A 75 13.27 -2.93 0.74
C GLU A 75 14.20 -3.88 1.51
N GLY A 76 14.82 -4.85 0.83
CA GLY A 76 15.74 -5.79 1.44
C GLY A 76 15.10 -6.92 2.26
N VAL A 77 13.78 -6.91 2.42
CA VAL A 77 13.05 -7.85 3.30
C VAL A 77 12.38 -9.01 2.57
N SER A 78 12.38 -9.03 1.24
CA SER A 78 11.79 -10.09 0.42
C SER A 78 12.84 -10.83 -0.42
N ASP A 79 12.48 -12.02 -0.92
CA ASP A 79 13.30 -12.79 -1.87
C ASP A 79 13.21 -12.20 -3.28
N ASN A 80 12.02 -11.70 -3.61
CA ASN A 80 11.70 -10.96 -4.81
C ASN A 80 10.89 -9.71 -4.42
N ASN A 81 10.75 -8.77 -5.38
CA ASN A 81 10.04 -7.51 -5.14
C ASN A 81 8.78 -7.43 -6.00
N TYR A 82 8.04 -8.54 -6.12
CA TYR A 82 6.83 -8.58 -6.92
C TYR A 82 5.69 -7.76 -6.30
N ASN A 83 4.95 -7.10 -7.17
CA ASN A 83 3.59 -6.68 -6.89
C ASN A 83 2.61 -7.82 -7.20
N CYS A 84 1.41 -7.77 -6.61
CA CYS A 84 0.37 -8.74 -6.98
C CYS A 84 -0.03 -8.56 -8.47
N PRO A 85 -0.56 -9.62 -9.13
CA PRO A 85 -0.93 -9.54 -10.55
C PRO A 85 -1.90 -8.40 -10.88
N VAL A 86 -2.82 -8.05 -9.96
CA VAL A 86 -3.73 -6.92 -10.14
C VAL A 86 -2.95 -5.61 -10.21
N VAL A 87 -2.02 -5.34 -9.29
CA VAL A 87 -1.19 -4.13 -9.35
C VAL A 87 -0.30 -4.13 -10.60
N ALA A 88 0.22 -5.29 -10.98
CA ALA A 88 1.17 -5.41 -12.09
C ALA A 88 0.53 -5.14 -13.46
N TYR A 89 -0.73 -5.57 -13.68
CA TYR A 89 -1.33 -5.64 -15.02
C TYR A 89 -2.69 -4.93 -15.14
N TYR A 90 -3.21 -4.36 -14.08
CA TYR A 90 -4.52 -3.69 -14.11
C TYR A 90 -4.61 -2.51 -15.09
N PRO A 91 -3.54 -1.76 -15.37
CA PRO A 91 -3.56 -0.72 -16.41
C PRO A 91 -4.03 -1.23 -17.78
N GLU A 92 -3.61 -2.42 -18.21
CA GLU A 92 -4.09 -3.04 -19.47
C GLU A 92 -5.57 -3.38 -19.42
N LEU A 93 -6.03 -3.88 -18.27
CA LEU A 93 -7.44 -4.20 -18.07
C LEU A 93 -8.31 -2.93 -18.15
N LEU A 94 -7.85 -1.82 -17.57
CA LEU A 94 -8.53 -0.53 -17.68
C LEU A 94 -8.58 -0.04 -19.13
N ALA A 95 -7.48 -0.14 -19.88
CA ALA A 95 -7.43 0.22 -21.29
C ALA A 95 -8.49 -0.53 -22.12
N ALA A 96 -8.71 -1.80 -21.81
CA ALA A 96 -9.68 -2.66 -22.51
C ALA A 96 -11.14 -2.37 -22.10
N ASN A 97 -11.40 -1.98 -20.85
CA ASN A 97 -12.75 -1.94 -20.29
C ASN A 97 -13.31 -0.53 -20.02
N VAL A 98 -12.47 0.52 -20.04
CA VAL A 98 -12.90 1.91 -19.77
C VAL A 98 -12.95 2.70 -21.07
N PRO A 99 -14.13 2.91 -21.68
CA PRO A 99 -14.25 3.60 -22.99
C PRO A 99 -13.71 5.03 -22.97
N ALA A 100 -13.80 5.75 -21.84
CA ALA A 100 -13.31 7.12 -21.69
C ALA A 100 -11.79 7.21 -21.95
N LEU A 101 -11.02 6.17 -21.71
CA LEU A 101 -9.58 6.15 -21.98
C LEU A 101 -9.22 6.18 -23.46
N LYS A 102 -10.17 5.93 -24.37
CA LYS A 102 -9.98 6.09 -25.82
C LYS A 102 -9.96 7.56 -26.26
N GLN A 103 -10.41 8.47 -25.41
CA GLN A 103 -10.52 9.90 -25.69
C GLN A 103 -9.37 10.74 -25.11
N VAL A 104 -8.49 10.09 -24.34
CA VAL A 104 -7.32 10.71 -23.71
C VAL A 104 -6.08 9.85 -24.01
N ARG A 105 -4.90 10.47 -24.04
CA ARG A 105 -3.65 9.73 -24.20
C ARG A 105 -3.39 8.89 -22.95
N TYR A 106 -3.72 7.60 -23.00
CA TYR A 106 -3.53 6.67 -21.88
C TYR A 106 -2.18 5.98 -21.98
N LEU A 107 -1.32 6.17 -21.00
CA LEU A 107 0.08 5.76 -20.98
C LEU A 107 0.29 4.71 -19.87
N TYR A 108 0.56 3.46 -20.26
CA TYR A 108 0.74 2.34 -19.32
C TYR A 108 1.98 1.50 -19.62
N PRO A 109 3.18 2.14 -19.62
CA PRO A 109 4.43 1.41 -19.82
C PRO A 109 4.70 0.39 -18.71
N TYR A 110 5.57 -0.59 -19.02
CA TYR A 110 6.04 -1.57 -18.04
C TYR A 110 7.29 -1.08 -17.34
N PHE A 111 7.19 -0.78 -16.05
CA PHE A 111 8.32 -0.37 -15.22
C PHE A 111 8.46 -1.23 -13.97
N GLY A 112 9.71 -1.51 -13.56
CA GLY A 112 10.04 -2.08 -12.27
C GLY A 112 10.92 -1.11 -11.50
N LEU A 113 10.61 -0.88 -10.23
CA LEU A 113 11.32 0.10 -9.39
C LEU A 113 12.47 -0.52 -8.57
N HIS A 114 12.56 -1.85 -8.51
CA HIS A 114 13.55 -2.58 -7.70
C HIS A 114 15.00 -2.42 -8.15
N ARG A 115 15.24 -1.98 -9.38
CA ARG A 115 16.58 -1.81 -9.98
C ARG A 115 16.72 -0.43 -10.61
N PRO A 116 17.24 0.58 -9.87
CA PRO A 116 17.31 1.96 -10.34
C PRO A 116 17.97 2.14 -11.72
N ARG A 117 19.11 1.47 -11.97
CA ARG A 117 19.80 1.55 -13.26
C ARG A 117 18.99 0.99 -14.43
N ASP A 118 18.23 -0.07 -14.21
CA ASP A 118 17.36 -0.65 -15.24
C ASP A 118 16.15 0.26 -15.50
N PHE A 119 15.60 0.84 -14.45
CA PHE A 119 14.56 1.86 -14.56
C PHE A 119 15.05 3.08 -15.35
N GLU A 120 16.20 3.67 -15.00
CA GLU A 120 16.79 4.82 -15.72
C GLU A 120 16.90 4.55 -17.22
N ARG A 121 17.44 3.38 -17.58
CA ARG A 121 17.59 2.98 -18.98
C ARG A 121 16.23 2.86 -19.69
N LYS A 122 15.30 2.11 -19.13
CA LYS A 122 13.96 1.87 -19.71
C LYS A 122 13.14 3.15 -19.78
N ALA A 123 13.12 3.93 -18.70
CA ALA A 123 12.43 5.20 -18.66
C ALA A 123 13.05 6.20 -19.66
N GLY A 124 14.38 6.27 -19.76
CA GLY A 124 15.06 7.11 -20.74
C GLY A 124 14.69 6.77 -22.18
N GLU A 125 14.58 5.49 -22.53
CA GLU A 125 14.12 5.05 -23.83
C GLU A 125 12.66 5.42 -24.06
N TRP A 126 11.79 5.16 -23.07
CA TRP A 126 10.37 5.42 -23.18
C TRP A 126 10.05 6.91 -23.28
N PHE A 127 10.59 7.77 -22.40
CA PHE A 127 10.38 9.22 -22.45
C PHE A 127 10.93 9.86 -23.72
N PHE A 128 12.06 9.35 -24.23
CA PHE A 128 12.59 9.82 -25.53
C PHE A 128 11.63 9.48 -26.68
N ASN A 129 11.11 8.26 -26.73
CA ASN A 129 10.21 7.83 -27.79
C ASN A 129 8.85 8.54 -27.72
N GLU A 130 8.31 8.73 -26.53
CA GLU A 130 6.97 9.29 -26.32
C GLU A 130 6.94 10.83 -26.36
N PHE A 131 7.97 11.48 -25.84
CA PHE A 131 7.97 12.93 -25.58
C PHE A 131 9.22 13.65 -26.13
N GLN A 132 10.16 12.95 -26.76
CA GLN A 132 11.45 13.49 -27.23
C GLN A 132 12.31 14.09 -26.10
N ILE A 133 12.12 13.64 -24.86
CA ILE A 133 12.91 14.08 -23.71
C ILE A 133 14.27 13.39 -23.75
N PRO A 134 15.38 14.14 -23.67
CA PRO A 134 16.72 13.56 -23.70
C PRO A 134 16.95 12.55 -22.57
N LYS A 135 17.54 11.38 -22.88
CA LYS A 135 17.78 10.30 -21.90
C LYS A 135 18.54 10.78 -20.65
N ARG A 136 19.48 11.72 -20.81
CA ARG A 136 20.23 12.31 -19.69
C ARG A 136 19.33 13.08 -18.72
N GLU A 137 18.31 13.75 -19.21
CA GLU A 137 17.35 14.50 -18.39
C GLU A 137 16.46 13.53 -17.63
N THR A 138 15.98 12.47 -18.29
CA THR A 138 15.24 11.39 -17.64
C THR A 138 16.05 10.71 -16.56
N ALA A 139 17.34 10.43 -16.81
CA ALA A 139 18.23 9.81 -15.80
C ALA A 139 18.41 10.72 -14.56
N ALA A 140 18.58 12.04 -14.79
CA ALA A 140 18.67 13.00 -13.69
C ALA A 140 17.37 13.09 -12.89
N ALA A 141 16.22 13.13 -13.57
CA ALA A 141 14.89 13.13 -12.94
C ALA A 141 14.62 11.82 -12.16
N ALA A 142 14.99 10.66 -12.73
CA ALA A 142 14.87 9.38 -12.05
C ALA A 142 15.69 9.32 -10.76
N LYS A 143 16.94 9.80 -10.80
CA LYS A 143 17.78 9.87 -9.60
C LYS A 143 17.16 10.75 -8.51
N ALA A 144 16.60 11.89 -8.87
CA ALA A 144 15.90 12.78 -7.94
C ALA A 144 14.64 12.09 -7.38
N ALA A 145 13.87 11.37 -8.22
CA ALA A 145 12.68 10.65 -7.81
C ALA A 145 12.97 9.53 -6.79
N TYR A 146 14.04 8.76 -6.98
CA TYR A 146 14.49 7.78 -5.97
C TYR A 146 14.88 8.46 -4.66
N ALA A 147 15.60 9.57 -4.72
CA ALA A 147 15.97 10.32 -3.51
C ALA A 147 14.75 10.91 -2.78
N ALA A 148 13.77 11.41 -3.50
CA ALA A 148 12.51 11.90 -2.92
C ALA A 148 11.70 10.77 -2.26
N TYR A 149 11.68 9.59 -2.86
CA TYR A 149 11.02 8.43 -2.25
C TYR A 149 11.71 7.97 -0.96
N GLU A 150 13.05 7.89 -0.93
CA GLU A 150 13.78 7.55 0.28
C GLU A 150 13.57 8.59 1.38
N ALA A 151 13.61 9.89 1.04
CA ALA A 151 13.33 10.96 2.00
C ALA A 151 11.91 10.85 2.60
N TYR A 152 10.92 10.52 1.77
CA TYR A 152 9.54 10.25 2.24
C TYR A 152 9.49 9.07 3.21
N LYS A 153 10.19 7.96 2.91
CA LYS A 153 10.25 6.78 3.79
C LYS A 153 10.93 7.11 5.11
N ASP A 154 11.99 7.89 5.08
CA ASP A 154 12.71 8.31 6.30
C ASP A 154 11.85 9.24 7.17
N ASP A 155 11.13 10.19 6.57
CA ASP A 155 10.20 11.07 7.28
C ASP A 155 9.07 10.26 7.96
N LEU A 156 8.48 9.30 7.23
CA LEU A 156 7.47 8.39 7.77
C LEU A 156 8.00 7.60 8.98
N ARG A 157 9.21 7.04 8.87
CA ARG A 157 9.87 6.29 9.94
C ARG A 157 10.14 7.16 11.18
N GLN A 158 10.68 8.36 10.99
CA GLN A 158 10.96 9.31 12.07
C GLN A 158 9.67 9.78 12.76
N THR A 159 8.64 10.09 11.97
CA THR A 159 7.32 10.47 12.48
C THR A 159 6.73 9.35 13.34
N ALA A 160 6.78 8.11 12.86
CA ALA A 160 6.30 6.95 13.62
C ALA A 160 7.07 6.75 14.93
N GLN A 161 8.40 6.88 14.93
CA GLN A 161 9.19 6.78 16.16
C GLN A 161 8.79 7.86 17.18
N THR A 162 8.48 9.07 16.73
CA THR A 162 7.99 10.15 17.59
C THR A 162 6.65 9.78 18.23
N TYR A 163 5.69 9.26 17.48
CA TYR A 163 4.39 8.81 18.01
C TYR A 163 4.52 7.60 18.94
N ILE A 164 5.41 6.66 18.64
CA ILE A 164 5.72 5.51 19.51
C ILE A 164 6.27 6.00 20.85
N ALA A 165 7.24 6.92 20.83
CA ALA A 165 7.82 7.48 22.06
C ALA A 165 6.78 8.25 22.87
N GLN A 166 5.92 9.03 22.24
CA GLN A 166 4.83 9.73 22.90
C GLN A 166 3.82 8.75 23.51
N ALA A 167 3.41 7.73 22.79
CA ALA A 167 2.48 6.71 23.28
C ALA A 167 3.04 6.03 24.55
N ARG A 168 4.33 5.68 24.55
CA ARG A 168 5.01 5.10 25.71
C ARG A 168 5.08 6.05 26.90
N ALA A 169 5.35 7.33 26.66
CA ALA A 169 5.36 8.34 27.73
C ALA A 169 3.98 8.57 28.36
N GLU A 170 2.91 8.33 27.59
CA GLU A 170 1.53 8.48 28.02
C GLU A 170 0.87 7.13 28.44
N ASP A 171 1.64 6.05 28.50
CA ASP A 171 1.15 4.67 28.76
C ASP A 171 -0.04 4.26 27.87
N ARG A 172 -0.03 4.73 26.63
CA ARG A 172 -1.04 4.37 25.63
C ARG A 172 -0.63 3.11 24.88
N PRO A 173 -1.55 2.14 24.68
CA PRO A 173 -1.28 0.95 23.89
C PRO A 173 -1.06 1.31 22.41
N ILE A 174 -0.13 0.59 21.77
CA ILE A 174 0.21 0.80 20.35
C ILE A 174 -0.35 -0.36 19.54
N LEU A 175 -1.04 -0.03 18.46
CA LEU A 175 -1.57 -1.01 17.52
C LEU A 175 -0.97 -0.79 16.13
N VAL A 176 -0.29 -1.81 15.63
CA VAL A 176 0.23 -1.83 14.26
C VAL A 176 -0.86 -2.35 13.32
N VAL A 177 -1.21 -1.56 12.31
CA VAL A 177 -2.12 -1.99 11.24
C VAL A 177 -1.28 -2.46 10.07
N ALA A 178 -1.29 -3.77 9.85
CA ALA A 178 -0.60 -4.41 8.75
C ALA A 178 -1.54 -4.61 7.56
N GLY A 179 -1.11 -4.16 6.39
CA GLY A 179 -1.90 -4.27 5.17
C GLY A 179 -1.10 -3.86 3.96
N ARG A 180 -1.79 -3.36 2.97
CA ARG A 180 -1.16 -2.74 1.81
C ARG A 180 -1.37 -1.22 1.89
N PRO A 181 -0.50 -0.42 1.27
CA PRO A 181 -0.55 1.05 1.42
C PRO A 181 -1.93 1.66 1.19
N TYR A 182 -2.71 1.12 0.24
CA TYR A 182 -4.05 1.61 -0.05
C TYR A 182 -5.08 1.31 1.07
N HIS A 183 -4.77 0.43 2.04
CA HIS A 183 -5.63 0.23 3.20
C HIS A 183 -5.68 1.45 4.15
N MET A 184 -4.80 2.44 3.92
CA MET A 184 -4.87 3.73 4.63
C MET A 184 -5.80 4.74 3.96
N ASP A 185 -6.29 4.44 2.75
CA ASP A 185 -7.30 5.25 2.08
C ASP A 185 -8.63 5.21 2.87
N PRO A 186 -9.24 6.36 3.22
CA PRO A 186 -10.45 6.43 4.06
C PRO A 186 -11.65 5.67 3.48
N GLU A 187 -11.83 5.69 2.17
CA GLU A 187 -12.91 4.93 1.51
C GLU A 187 -12.67 3.42 1.61
N ILE A 188 -11.41 2.98 1.45
CA ILE A 188 -11.07 1.56 1.48
C ILE A 188 -11.11 1.00 2.89
N ASN A 189 -10.65 1.74 3.89
CA ASN A 189 -10.67 1.27 5.28
C ASN A 189 -12.00 1.48 6.02
N HIS A 190 -12.96 2.18 5.39
CA HIS A 190 -14.30 2.40 5.92
C HIS A 190 -14.35 2.99 7.36
N GLY A 191 -13.35 3.79 7.75
CA GLY A 191 -13.25 4.39 9.08
C GLY A 191 -12.73 3.44 10.16
N ILE A 192 -12.09 2.32 9.80
CA ILE A 192 -11.47 1.40 10.77
C ILE A 192 -10.38 2.09 11.58
N ASN A 193 -9.60 2.98 10.97
CA ASN A 193 -8.55 3.73 11.65
C ASN A 193 -9.12 4.62 12.77
N ASP A 194 -10.19 5.36 12.48
CA ASP A 194 -10.88 6.20 13.46
C ASP A 194 -11.52 5.36 14.58
N LEU A 195 -12.06 4.20 14.22
CA LEU A 195 -12.60 3.27 15.21
C LEU A 195 -11.51 2.75 16.15
N ILE A 196 -10.34 2.38 15.66
CA ILE A 196 -9.21 1.91 16.47
C ILE A 196 -8.74 3.02 17.42
N THR A 197 -8.52 4.23 16.91
CA THR A 197 -8.08 5.37 17.73
C THR A 197 -9.13 5.76 18.76
N SER A 198 -10.43 5.58 18.48
CA SER A 198 -11.51 5.83 19.45
C SER A 198 -11.47 4.90 20.67
N PHE A 199 -10.75 3.79 20.61
CA PHE A 199 -10.47 2.89 21.74
C PHE A 199 -9.21 3.27 22.53
N GLY A 200 -8.56 4.39 22.22
CA GLY A 200 -7.39 4.89 22.91
C GLY A 200 -6.05 4.34 22.41
N PHE A 201 -6.03 3.59 21.30
CA PHE A 201 -4.77 3.14 20.71
C PHE A 201 -4.04 4.26 19.96
N THR A 202 -2.72 4.24 20.04
CA THR A 202 -1.87 4.88 19.04
C THR A 202 -1.73 3.95 17.85
N LEU A 203 -2.10 4.42 16.67
CA LEU A 203 -2.10 3.64 15.44
C LEU A 203 -0.80 3.88 14.65
N ILE A 204 -0.14 2.80 14.26
CA ILE A 204 1.09 2.80 13.44
C ILE A 204 0.88 1.84 12.27
N THR A 205 1.43 2.16 11.10
CA THR A 205 1.41 1.27 9.92
C THR A 205 2.60 0.32 9.93
N GLU A 206 2.49 -0.81 9.22
CA GLU A 206 3.54 -1.83 9.16
C GLU A 206 4.84 -1.32 8.56
N ASP A 207 4.79 -0.39 7.61
CA ASP A 207 5.96 0.17 6.92
C ASP A 207 6.78 1.10 7.82
N ALA A 208 6.18 1.59 8.89
CA ALA A 208 6.83 2.41 9.89
C ALA A 208 7.77 1.61 10.83
N VAL A 209 7.58 0.29 10.94
CA VAL A 209 8.32 -0.57 11.89
C VAL A 209 9.00 -1.77 11.24
N ALA A 210 8.58 -2.20 10.06
CA ALA A 210 9.11 -3.40 9.39
C ALA A 210 10.63 -3.33 9.10
N TRP A 211 11.18 -2.16 8.92
CA TRP A 211 12.61 -1.92 8.68
C TRP A 211 13.48 -2.13 9.92
N LEU A 212 12.87 -2.24 11.11
CA LEU A 212 13.57 -2.50 12.38
C LEU A 212 13.93 -3.99 12.56
N GLU A 213 13.45 -4.84 11.66
CA GLU A 213 13.75 -6.27 11.65
C GLU A 213 14.52 -6.68 10.39
N ASP A 214 15.50 -7.55 10.57
CA ASP A 214 16.19 -8.18 9.46
C ASP A 214 15.28 -9.17 8.73
N LYS A 215 15.59 -9.38 7.43
CA LYS A 215 14.91 -10.41 6.64
C LYS A 215 15.01 -11.77 7.33
N ALA A 216 13.89 -12.30 7.77
CA ALA A 216 13.86 -13.59 8.43
C ALA A 216 13.57 -14.75 7.46
N PRO A 217 14.09 -15.96 7.77
CA PRO A 217 13.68 -17.17 7.09
C PRO A 217 12.16 -17.37 7.18
N ARG A 218 11.56 -17.94 6.12
CA ARG A 218 10.15 -18.26 6.03
C ARG A 218 9.96 -19.69 5.54
N HIS A 219 8.83 -20.26 5.89
CA HIS A 219 8.45 -21.59 5.40
C HIS A 219 8.01 -21.54 3.92
N VAL A 220 7.56 -20.36 3.45
CA VAL A 220 7.14 -20.11 2.07
C VAL A 220 8.07 -19.11 1.39
N LEU A 221 8.15 -19.18 0.07
CA LEU A 221 8.93 -18.20 -0.71
C LEU A 221 8.34 -16.79 -0.50
N ASN A 222 9.17 -15.90 0.06
CA ASN A 222 8.79 -14.54 0.40
C ASN A 222 9.02 -13.59 -0.79
N GLN A 223 8.14 -13.65 -1.79
CA GLN A 223 8.36 -12.97 -3.07
C GLN A 223 7.62 -11.64 -3.25
N TRP A 224 6.69 -11.30 -2.35
CA TRP A 224 5.83 -10.13 -2.49
C TRP A 224 6.30 -8.99 -1.59
N THR A 225 6.53 -7.79 -2.13
CA THR A 225 7.07 -6.64 -1.37
C THR A 225 6.26 -6.33 -0.11
N TYR A 226 4.97 -6.08 -0.27
CA TYR A 226 4.13 -5.66 0.86
C TYR A 226 3.90 -6.77 1.90
N HIS A 227 3.84 -8.02 1.46
CA HIS A 227 3.63 -9.15 2.37
C HIS A 227 4.90 -9.43 3.18
N ALA A 228 6.07 -9.33 2.55
CA ALA A 228 7.35 -9.41 3.25
C ALA A 228 7.47 -8.34 4.35
N ARG A 229 7.04 -7.13 4.06
CA ARG A 229 6.98 -6.03 5.02
C ARG A 229 6.08 -6.35 6.20
N MET A 230 4.88 -6.91 5.96
CA MET A 230 3.96 -7.33 7.03
C MET A 230 4.57 -8.39 7.94
N TYR A 231 5.29 -9.37 7.39
CA TYR A 231 5.97 -10.40 8.19
C TYR A 231 7.03 -9.81 9.13
N ASN A 232 7.83 -8.86 8.63
CA ASN A 232 8.82 -8.18 9.44
C ASN A 232 8.17 -7.34 10.53
N ALA A 233 7.09 -6.60 10.22
CA ALA A 233 6.33 -5.85 11.21
C ALA A 233 5.76 -6.76 12.31
N ALA A 234 5.22 -7.93 11.95
CA ALA A 234 4.72 -8.91 12.92
C ALA A 234 5.84 -9.40 13.85
N ARG A 235 7.02 -9.69 13.30
CA ARG A 235 8.18 -10.09 14.12
C ARG A 235 8.60 -8.99 15.07
N TYR A 236 8.70 -7.75 14.58
CA TYR A 236 9.03 -6.62 15.44
C TYR A 236 8.01 -6.47 16.59
N VAL A 237 6.72 -6.56 16.30
CA VAL A 237 5.66 -6.50 17.31
C VAL A 237 5.82 -7.60 18.37
N CYS A 238 6.26 -8.79 18.00
CA CYS A 238 6.52 -9.89 18.97
C CYS A 238 7.63 -9.53 19.96
N THR A 239 8.59 -8.67 19.59
CA THR A 239 9.65 -8.20 20.49
C THR A 239 9.21 -7.06 21.42
N GLN A 240 8.03 -6.48 21.18
CA GLN A 240 7.54 -5.29 21.90
C GLN A 240 6.37 -5.66 22.83
N PRO A 241 6.50 -5.53 24.17
CA PRO A 241 5.40 -5.89 25.08
C PRO A 241 4.17 -4.97 24.97
N ASP A 242 4.38 -3.73 24.56
CA ASP A 242 3.40 -2.65 24.48
C ASP A 242 2.72 -2.52 23.11
N MET A 243 3.08 -3.38 22.14
CA MET A 243 2.53 -3.38 20.79
C MET A 243 1.73 -4.64 20.49
N ASP A 244 0.65 -4.49 19.76
CA ASP A 244 -0.12 -5.56 19.14
C ASP A 244 -0.36 -5.25 17.66
N LEU A 245 -0.85 -6.23 16.88
CA LEU A 245 -1.02 -6.08 15.44
C LEU A 245 -2.40 -6.56 14.98
N ILE A 246 -2.98 -5.77 14.05
CA ILE A 246 -4.17 -6.16 13.27
C ILE A 246 -3.79 -6.25 11.79
N GLN A 247 -4.18 -7.33 11.13
CA GLN A 247 -4.02 -7.46 9.68
C GLN A 247 -5.32 -7.09 8.95
N LEU A 248 -5.21 -6.18 7.97
CA LEU A 248 -6.27 -5.88 7.02
C LEU A 248 -6.13 -6.76 5.78
N VAL A 249 -7.19 -7.43 5.37
CA VAL A 249 -7.20 -8.34 4.22
C VAL A 249 -8.39 -8.07 3.31
N SER A 250 -8.21 -8.27 2.01
CA SER A 250 -9.30 -8.22 1.02
C SER A 250 -9.95 -9.59 0.88
N PHE A 251 -11.28 -9.63 0.84
CA PHE A 251 -12.02 -10.87 0.60
C PHE A 251 -11.67 -11.45 -0.78
N GLY A 252 -11.50 -12.76 -0.84
CA GLY A 252 -11.15 -13.47 -2.08
C GLY A 252 -9.72 -13.28 -2.59
N CYS A 253 -8.86 -12.54 -1.89
CA CYS A 253 -7.46 -12.40 -2.26
C CYS A 253 -6.65 -13.65 -1.89
N GLY A 254 -6.22 -14.44 -2.90
CA GLY A 254 -5.42 -15.65 -2.66
C GLY A 254 -4.06 -15.39 -2.01
N ILE A 255 -3.46 -14.22 -2.26
CA ILE A 255 -2.19 -13.84 -1.61
C ILE A 255 -2.44 -13.56 -0.12
N ASP A 256 -3.55 -12.93 0.24
CA ASP A 256 -3.90 -12.69 1.65
C ASP A 256 -4.17 -13.99 2.42
N ALA A 257 -4.67 -15.02 1.76
CA ALA A 257 -4.87 -16.33 2.39
C ALA A 257 -3.53 -16.91 2.86
N ILE A 258 -2.51 -16.92 2.00
CA ILE A 258 -1.15 -17.39 2.34
C ILE A 258 -0.53 -16.49 3.41
N THR A 259 -0.62 -15.17 3.22
CA THR A 259 -0.05 -14.18 4.15
C THR A 259 -0.70 -14.26 5.53
N GLY A 260 -2.01 -14.50 5.59
CA GLY A 260 -2.74 -14.63 6.86
C GLY A 260 -2.24 -15.81 7.71
N ASP A 261 -1.96 -16.95 7.09
CA ASP A 261 -1.45 -18.11 7.79
C ASP A 261 -0.03 -17.89 8.33
N GLU A 262 0.85 -17.29 7.53
CA GLU A 262 2.22 -16.96 7.98
C GLU A 262 2.20 -15.87 9.07
N MET A 263 1.37 -14.83 8.93
CA MET A 263 1.20 -13.78 9.95
C MET A 263 0.71 -14.36 11.27
N ARG A 264 -0.24 -15.31 11.21
CA ARG A 264 -0.75 -16.02 12.39
C ARG A 264 0.37 -16.79 13.08
N SER A 265 1.12 -17.61 12.33
CA SER A 265 2.23 -18.38 12.88
C SER A 265 3.24 -17.47 13.58
N ILE A 266 3.68 -16.39 12.94
CA ILE A 266 4.64 -15.45 13.53
C ILE A 266 4.11 -14.86 14.85
N LEU A 267 2.86 -14.40 14.88
CA LEU A 267 2.31 -13.73 16.05
C LEU A 267 2.03 -14.71 17.20
N GLU A 268 1.43 -15.88 16.90
CA GLU A 268 1.12 -16.90 17.90
C GLU A 268 2.40 -17.50 18.51
N ASP A 269 3.42 -17.80 17.70
CA ASP A 269 4.74 -18.25 18.17
C ASP A 269 5.43 -17.18 19.05
N GLY A 270 5.20 -15.90 18.75
CA GLY A 270 5.66 -14.76 19.52
C GLY A 270 4.78 -14.40 20.74
N GLY A 271 3.78 -15.22 21.08
CA GLY A 271 2.88 -14.99 22.22
C GLY A 271 1.88 -13.84 22.03
N LYS A 272 1.64 -13.42 20.79
CA LYS A 272 0.67 -12.38 20.45
C LYS A 272 -0.60 -12.97 19.86
N LEU A 273 -1.72 -12.24 19.96
CA LEU A 273 -2.97 -12.68 19.35
C LEU A 273 -3.01 -12.25 17.88
N TYR A 274 -3.29 -13.18 16.97
CA TYR A 274 -3.57 -12.87 15.58
C TYR A 274 -5.00 -12.34 15.40
N THR A 275 -5.13 -11.10 14.92
CA THR A 275 -6.42 -10.46 14.63
C THR A 275 -6.48 -10.03 13.16
N GLN A 276 -7.44 -10.55 12.43
CA GLN A 276 -7.68 -10.26 11.02
C GLN A 276 -8.99 -9.51 10.83
N LEU A 277 -8.95 -8.39 10.10
CA LEU A 277 -10.13 -7.64 9.67
C LEU A 277 -10.28 -7.74 8.16
N LYS A 278 -11.44 -8.21 7.70
CA LYS A 278 -11.76 -8.30 6.28
C LYS A 278 -12.37 -7.00 5.79
N ILE A 279 -11.84 -6.49 4.69
CA ILE A 279 -12.28 -5.26 4.02
C ILE A 279 -12.77 -5.61 2.62
N ASP A 280 -13.94 -5.09 2.28
CA ASP A 280 -14.56 -5.18 0.96
C ASP A 280 -15.24 -3.85 0.61
N ASP A 281 -15.95 -3.82 -0.54
CA ASP A 281 -16.77 -2.68 -0.97
C ASP A 281 -17.96 -2.38 -0.03
N ILE A 282 -18.26 -3.28 0.91
CA ILE A 282 -19.19 -3.07 2.01
C ILE A 282 -18.55 -3.62 3.28
N SER A 283 -18.27 -2.74 4.25
CA SER A 283 -17.77 -3.15 5.57
C SER A 283 -18.81 -3.00 6.65
N ASN A 284 -18.94 -4.03 7.48
CA ASN A 284 -19.75 -3.99 8.67
C ASN A 284 -18.89 -3.57 9.89
N LEU A 285 -18.87 -2.28 10.20
CA LEU A 285 -18.14 -1.75 11.36
C LEU A 285 -18.54 -2.38 12.68
N GLY A 286 -19.77 -2.90 12.81
CA GLY A 286 -20.21 -3.64 14.00
C GLY A 286 -19.37 -4.90 14.23
N ALA A 287 -19.12 -5.68 13.19
CA ALA A 287 -18.28 -6.87 13.26
C ALA A 287 -16.82 -6.50 13.57
N VAL A 288 -16.32 -5.44 12.95
CA VAL A 288 -14.96 -4.90 13.21
C VAL A 288 -14.84 -4.49 14.68
N LYS A 289 -15.82 -3.74 15.20
CA LYS A 289 -15.86 -3.30 16.60
C LYS A 289 -15.82 -4.47 17.60
N ILE A 290 -16.55 -5.55 17.32
CA ILE A 290 -16.52 -6.76 18.14
C ILE A 290 -15.12 -7.39 18.16
N ARG A 291 -14.48 -7.52 16.99
CA ARG A 291 -13.12 -8.08 16.90
C ARG A 291 -12.08 -7.24 17.62
N ILE A 292 -12.13 -5.91 17.51
CA ILE A 292 -11.24 -5.00 18.24
C ILE A 292 -11.46 -5.13 19.75
N ARG A 293 -12.72 -5.19 20.22
CA ARG A 293 -13.02 -5.41 21.64
C ARG A 293 -12.52 -6.76 22.17
N SER A 294 -12.60 -7.80 21.35
CA SER A 294 -12.03 -9.11 21.72
C SER A 294 -10.50 -9.06 21.83
N LEU A 295 -9.84 -8.31 20.93
CA LEU A 295 -8.40 -8.07 21.04
C LEU A 295 -8.05 -7.31 22.32
N ILE A 296 -8.77 -6.23 22.65
CA ILE A 296 -8.57 -5.46 23.88
C ILE A 296 -8.69 -6.37 25.11
N ALA A 297 -9.75 -7.17 25.21
CA ALA A 297 -9.96 -8.09 26.33
C ALA A 297 -8.79 -9.12 26.45
N ALA A 298 -8.25 -9.57 25.35
CA ALA A 298 -7.09 -10.49 25.35
C ALA A 298 -5.80 -9.77 25.79
N ILE A 299 -5.59 -8.52 25.36
CA ILE A 299 -4.45 -7.69 25.80
C ILE A 299 -4.52 -7.48 27.33
N ASP A 300 -5.69 -7.12 27.85
CA ASP A 300 -5.91 -6.90 29.28
C ASP A 300 -5.67 -8.18 30.10
N ALA A 301 -6.18 -9.32 29.63
CA ALA A 301 -5.93 -10.61 30.25
C ALA A 301 -4.44 -11.00 30.26
N ARG A 302 -3.71 -10.71 29.19
CA ARG A 302 -2.26 -10.93 29.11
C ARG A 302 -1.50 -10.05 30.12
N LYS A 303 -1.85 -8.75 30.20
CA LYS A 303 -1.24 -7.82 31.18
C LYS A 303 -1.51 -8.22 32.64
N ALA A 304 -2.68 -8.79 32.92
CA ALA A 304 -3.04 -9.25 34.28
C ALA A 304 -2.28 -10.53 34.71
N ASN A 305 -1.75 -11.30 33.75
CA ASN A 305 -1.01 -12.55 33.99
C ASN A 305 0.52 -12.38 33.90
N SER A 306 1.01 -11.19 33.58
CA SER A 306 2.45 -10.82 33.52
C SER A 306 2.88 -10.14 34.80
#